data_65df42714de722bb6c986805e6170964
#
_entry.id   65df42714de722bb6c986805e6170964
#
_cell.length_a   1.000
_cell.length_b   1.000
_cell.length_c   1.000
_cell.angle_alpha   90.00
_cell.angle_beta   90.00
_cell.angle_gamma   90.00
#
_symmetry.space_group_name_H-M   'P 1'
#
loop_
_entity.id
_entity.type
_entity.pdbx_description
1 polymer ?
#
loop_
_entity_poly.entity_id
_entity_poly.type
_entity_poly.pdbx_seq_one_letter_code
_entity_poly.pdbx_strand_id
1 'polypeptide(L)'
;MPSQRLIKCLLWVDSSRKTLLRHLVVLVLAWCGPAWGQASTPAGLWQTVSDRTGQPGGLVRVVEVDGEYIGTVVAVFSPPAPDPHPLCNLCEGDLKDKPVVGMIILRGVRRSGDSYSTGRILDPDEGQVYKCRIALLDEGRKLEVRGFIGIPLLGRSQTWSRKE
;
A
#
# COMPACT_ATOMS: atom_id res chain seq x y z
N MET A 1 68.02 17.45 -43.89
CA MET A 1 66.58 17.29 -43.97
C MET A 1 66.18 16.09 -43.14
N PRO A 2 65.69 16.28 -41.93
CA PRO A 2 65.08 15.21 -41.15
C PRO A 2 63.62 15.57 -40.83
N SER A 3 62.85 14.59 -40.52
CA SER A 3 61.56 14.65 -39.81
C SER A 3 60.29 14.66 -40.68
N GLN A 4 59.94 13.50 -41.16
CA GLN A 4 58.55 13.17 -41.52
C GLN A 4 58.06 11.88 -40.79
N ARG A 5 58.84 11.30 -39.86
CA ARG A 5 58.48 10.01 -39.20
C ARG A 5 57.86 10.15 -37.81
N LEU A 6 57.84 11.32 -37.20
CA LEU A 6 57.35 11.51 -35.82
C LEU A 6 55.86 11.93 -35.74
N ILE A 7 55.26 12.39 -36.83
CA ILE A 7 53.88 12.88 -36.82
C ILE A 7 52.85 11.73 -36.97
N LYS A 8 53.25 10.57 -37.51
CA LYS A 8 52.33 9.44 -37.72
C LYS A 8 52.05 8.60 -36.45
N CYS A 9 52.89 8.67 -35.42
CA CYS A 9 52.65 7.90 -34.17
C CYS A 9 51.66 8.57 -33.21
N LEU A 10 51.51 9.89 -33.26
CA LEU A 10 50.61 10.62 -32.36
C LEU A 10 49.12 10.57 -32.73
N LEU A 11 48.83 10.30 -34.05
CA LEU A 11 47.44 10.24 -34.52
C LEU A 11 46.79 8.85 -34.34
N TRP A 12 47.58 7.81 -34.07
CA TRP A 12 47.04 6.44 -33.91
C TRP A 12 46.59 6.12 -32.46
N VAL A 13 47.07 6.85 -31.47
CA VAL A 13 46.70 6.67 -30.07
C VAL A 13 45.33 7.26 -29.75
N ASP A 14 44.88 8.26 -30.50
CA ASP A 14 43.61 8.96 -30.21
C ASP A 14 42.35 8.20 -30.68
N SER A 15 42.48 7.36 -31.70
CA SER A 15 41.35 6.59 -32.24
C SER A 15 40.90 5.46 -31.30
N SER A 16 41.81 4.81 -30.58
CA SER A 16 41.49 3.69 -29.68
C SER A 16 40.83 4.17 -28.38
N ARG A 17 41.19 5.36 -27.89
CA ARG A 17 40.57 5.92 -26.68
C ARG A 17 39.14 6.38 -26.92
N LYS A 18 38.83 6.90 -28.10
CA LYS A 18 37.48 7.35 -28.44
C LYS A 18 36.52 6.17 -28.64
N THR A 19 37.01 5.04 -29.10
CA THR A 19 36.21 3.82 -29.26
C THR A 19 35.92 3.16 -27.93
N LEU A 20 36.87 3.11 -27.02
CA LEU A 20 36.70 2.57 -25.66
C LEU A 20 35.71 3.43 -24.85
N LEU A 21 35.81 4.77 -24.96
CA LEU A 21 34.91 5.69 -24.27
C LEU A 21 33.45 5.60 -24.77
N ARG A 22 33.28 5.39 -26.11
CA ARG A 22 31.92 5.19 -26.69
C ARG A 22 31.28 3.89 -26.24
N HIS A 23 32.03 2.80 -26.08
CA HIS A 23 31.50 1.52 -25.60
C HIS A 23 31.18 1.56 -24.12
N LEU A 24 31.95 2.29 -23.31
CA LEU A 24 31.70 2.47 -21.87
C LEU A 24 30.43 3.29 -21.60
N VAL A 25 30.19 4.36 -22.40
CA VAL A 25 28.98 5.18 -22.29
C VAL A 25 27.72 4.39 -22.70
N VAL A 26 27.82 3.55 -23.75
CA VAL A 26 26.69 2.71 -24.18
C VAL A 26 26.36 1.63 -23.16
N LEU A 27 27.35 1.06 -22.46
CA LEU A 27 27.16 0.04 -21.42
C LEU A 27 26.49 0.60 -20.14
N VAL A 28 26.76 1.85 -19.79
CA VAL A 28 26.15 2.49 -18.61
C VAL A 28 24.69 2.90 -18.87
N LEU A 29 24.33 3.23 -20.12
CA LEU A 29 22.95 3.61 -20.47
C LEU A 29 22.01 2.38 -20.59
N ALA A 30 22.54 1.17 -20.75
CA ALA A 30 21.73 -0.04 -20.88
C ALA A 30 21.18 -0.56 -19.54
N TRP A 31 21.61 -0.02 -18.39
CA TRP A 31 21.14 -0.44 -17.06
C TRP A 31 20.07 0.48 -16.44
N CYS A 32 19.67 1.53 -17.17
CA CYS A 32 18.45 2.28 -16.81
C CYS A 32 17.22 1.49 -17.32
N GLY A 33 16.98 0.30 -16.75
CA GLY A 33 15.71 -0.39 -16.94
C GLY A 33 14.57 0.52 -16.46
N PRO A 34 13.38 0.52 -17.11
CA PRO A 34 12.24 1.26 -16.60
C PRO A 34 11.97 0.75 -15.19
N ALA A 35 12.16 1.61 -14.20
CA ALA A 35 11.58 1.41 -12.88
C ALA A 35 10.06 1.50 -13.08
N TRP A 36 9.44 0.36 -13.32
CA TRP A 36 7.98 0.23 -13.31
C TRP A 36 7.57 0.47 -11.86
N GLY A 37 7.31 1.71 -11.53
CA GLY A 37 6.67 2.06 -10.28
C GLY A 37 5.34 1.31 -10.26
N GLN A 38 5.26 0.23 -9.49
CA GLN A 38 3.98 -0.45 -9.26
C GLN A 38 3.06 0.58 -8.66
N ALA A 39 1.95 0.89 -9.36
CA ALA A 39 0.96 1.78 -8.82
C ALA A 39 0.54 1.23 -7.45
N SER A 40 0.71 2.02 -6.41
CA SER A 40 0.34 1.60 -5.06
C SER A 40 -1.16 1.32 -5.02
N THR A 41 -1.53 0.16 -4.50
CA THR A 41 -2.93 -0.28 -4.37
C THR A 41 -3.28 -0.46 -2.90
N PRO A 42 -4.58 -0.47 -2.52
CA PRO A 42 -5.00 -0.79 -1.17
C PRO A 42 -4.67 -2.21 -0.73
N ALA A 43 -4.38 -3.12 -1.67
CA ALA A 43 -4.00 -4.49 -1.33
C ALA A 43 -2.71 -4.50 -0.49
N GLY A 44 -2.68 -5.30 0.57
CA GLY A 44 -1.57 -5.41 1.51
C GLY A 44 -1.99 -5.69 2.93
N LEU A 45 -1.03 -5.69 3.84
CA LEU A 45 -1.25 -5.84 5.27
C LEU A 45 -1.18 -4.47 5.95
N TRP A 46 -2.22 -4.15 6.72
CA TRP A 46 -2.40 -2.84 7.34
C TRP A 46 -2.53 -2.95 8.84
N GLN A 47 -1.79 -2.13 9.56
CA GLN A 47 -1.97 -1.93 10.99
C GLN A 47 -3.00 -0.83 11.23
N THR A 48 -4.07 -1.18 11.93
CA THR A 48 -5.13 -0.26 12.33
C THR A 48 -4.77 0.47 13.64
N VAL A 49 -5.55 1.50 13.96
CA VAL A 49 -5.45 2.25 15.22
C VAL A 49 -6.76 2.09 15.98
N SER A 50 -6.68 1.82 17.27
CA SER A 50 -7.86 1.81 18.15
C SER A 50 -8.34 3.23 18.41
N ASP A 51 -9.59 3.52 18.12
CA ASP A 51 -10.20 4.84 18.37
C ASP A 51 -10.32 5.18 19.84
N ARG A 52 -10.37 4.16 20.70
CA ARG A 52 -10.45 4.34 22.16
C ARG A 52 -9.13 4.74 22.79
N THR A 53 -8.02 4.21 22.29
CA THR A 53 -6.71 4.33 22.96
C THR A 53 -5.68 5.07 22.14
N GLY A 54 -5.88 5.25 20.83
CA GLY A 54 -4.88 5.76 19.89
C GLY A 54 -3.70 4.80 19.63
N GLN A 55 -3.74 3.60 20.22
CA GLN A 55 -2.71 2.59 20.09
C GLN A 55 -3.00 1.65 18.89
N PRO A 56 -2.03 0.86 18.43
CA PRO A 56 -2.26 -0.17 17.44
C PRO A 56 -3.46 -1.06 17.84
N GLY A 57 -4.48 -1.15 16.97
CA GLY A 57 -5.72 -1.90 17.23
C GLY A 57 -5.65 -3.34 16.72
N GLY A 58 -4.96 -3.57 15.61
CA GLY A 58 -4.88 -4.89 14.99
C GLY A 58 -4.25 -4.86 13.62
N LEU A 59 -4.37 -5.97 12.91
CA LEU A 59 -3.93 -6.11 11.51
C LEU A 59 -5.12 -6.50 10.64
N VAL A 60 -5.22 -5.84 9.49
CA VAL A 60 -6.21 -6.13 8.45
C VAL A 60 -5.47 -6.43 7.15
N ARG A 61 -5.76 -7.56 6.54
CA ARG A 61 -5.30 -7.89 5.20
C ARG A 61 -6.35 -7.46 4.18
N VAL A 62 -5.94 -6.59 3.28
CA VAL A 62 -6.77 -6.17 2.13
C VAL A 62 -6.29 -6.91 0.90
N VAL A 63 -7.21 -7.54 0.19
CA VAL A 63 -6.98 -8.22 -1.08
C VAL A 63 -7.93 -7.67 -2.13
N GLU A 64 -7.53 -7.78 -3.40
CA GLU A 64 -8.40 -7.48 -4.53
C GLU A 64 -8.95 -8.79 -5.10
N VAL A 65 -10.26 -8.90 -5.16
CA VAL A 65 -10.98 -10.05 -5.74
C VAL A 65 -12.02 -9.50 -6.69
N ASP A 66 -11.96 -9.86 -7.95
CA ASP A 66 -12.88 -9.43 -9.01
C ASP A 66 -13.08 -7.90 -9.08
N GLY A 67 -11.97 -7.15 -8.86
CA GLY A 67 -11.96 -5.69 -8.86
C GLY A 67 -12.55 -5.05 -7.60
N GLU A 68 -12.84 -5.82 -6.57
CA GLU A 68 -13.28 -5.36 -5.26
C GLU A 68 -12.20 -5.56 -4.21
N TYR A 69 -11.98 -4.55 -3.38
CA TYR A 69 -11.07 -4.63 -2.24
C TYR A 69 -11.84 -5.16 -1.02
N ILE A 70 -11.36 -6.28 -0.51
CA ILE A 70 -11.94 -7.00 0.65
C ILE A 70 -10.91 -6.97 1.77
N GLY A 71 -11.30 -6.47 2.95
CA GLY A 71 -10.44 -6.40 4.13
C GLY A 71 -10.87 -7.42 5.18
N THR A 72 -9.94 -8.29 5.58
CA THR A 72 -10.14 -9.32 6.61
C THR A 72 -9.24 -9.06 7.81
N VAL A 73 -9.79 -9.14 9.01
CA VAL A 73 -9.03 -9.04 10.26
C VAL A 73 -8.13 -10.26 10.39
N VAL A 74 -6.81 -10.06 10.56
CA VAL A 74 -5.86 -11.16 10.77
C VAL A 74 -5.27 -11.19 12.17
N ALA A 75 -5.32 -10.06 12.90
CA ALA A 75 -4.94 -10.00 14.31
C ALA A 75 -5.66 -8.85 15.00
N VAL A 76 -5.92 -8.99 16.30
CA VAL A 76 -6.42 -7.94 17.18
C VAL A 76 -5.43 -7.75 18.32
N PHE A 77 -5.10 -6.48 18.62
CA PHE A 77 -4.21 -6.08 19.72
C PHE A 77 -5.04 -5.42 20.79
N SER A 78 -5.40 -6.11 21.83
CA SER A 78 -6.22 -5.57 22.92
C SER A 78 -5.39 -5.32 24.17
N PRO A 79 -5.22 -4.06 24.64
CA PRO A 79 -4.69 -3.79 25.97
C PRO A 79 -5.81 -3.93 27.04
N PRO A 80 -5.50 -4.29 28.31
CA PRO A 80 -4.19 -4.57 28.88
C PRO A 80 -3.72 -6.01 28.73
N ALA A 81 -4.58 -6.94 28.35
CA ALA A 81 -4.21 -8.31 28.02
C ALA A 81 -4.81 -8.65 26.65
N PRO A 82 -4.01 -9.15 25.71
CA PRO A 82 -4.54 -9.57 24.42
C PRO A 82 -5.54 -10.72 24.65
N ASP A 83 -6.80 -10.50 24.23
CA ASP A 83 -7.72 -11.61 24.06
C ASP A 83 -7.33 -12.32 22.76
N PRO A 84 -6.84 -13.56 22.82
CA PRO A 84 -6.44 -14.28 21.63
C PRO A 84 -7.62 -14.64 20.74
N HIS A 85 -8.85 -14.54 21.25
CA HIS A 85 -10.08 -14.93 20.57
C HIS A 85 -11.22 -13.92 20.77
N PRO A 86 -11.01 -12.61 20.44
CA PRO A 86 -12.06 -11.62 20.62
C PRO A 86 -13.29 -11.97 19.77
N LEU A 87 -14.47 -11.88 20.37
CA LEU A 87 -15.75 -12.12 19.70
C LEU A 87 -16.46 -10.80 19.41
N CYS A 88 -17.21 -10.73 18.31
CA CYS A 88 -18.04 -9.57 18.00
C CYS A 88 -19.36 -9.60 18.80
N ASN A 89 -19.30 -9.29 20.06
CA ASN A 89 -20.44 -9.39 20.97
C ASN A 89 -21.54 -8.35 20.70
N LEU A 90 -21.20 -7.23 20.05
CA LEU A 90 -22.13 -6.17 19.67
C LEU A 90 -22.63 -6.28 18.23
N CYS A 91 -22.09 -7.21 17.45
CA CYS A 91 -22.58 -7.48 16.09
C CYS A 91 -24.00 -8.05 16.12
N GLU A 92 -24.70 -7.90 14.99
CA GLU A 92 -26.04 -8.44 14.78
C GLU A 92 -26.03 -9.58 13.76
N GLY A 93 -27.14 -10.35 13.74
CA GLY A 93 -27.36 -11.43 12.78
C GLY A 93 -26.28 -12.51 12.85
N ASP A 94 -25.82 -12.96 11.68
CA ASP A 94 -24.86 -14.07 11.56
C ASP A 94 -23.46 -13.74 12.10
N LEU A 95 -23.17 -12.47 12.40
CA LEU A 95 -21.88 -12.02 12.93
C LEU A 95 -21.87 -11.94 14.46
N LYS A 96 -23.02 -12.06 15.10
CA LYS A 96 -23.16 -12.08 16.56
C LYS A 96 -22.30 -13.18 17.18
N ASP A 97 -21.46 -12.80 18.14
CA ASP A 97 -20.57 -13.69 18.89
C ASP A 97 -19.61 -14.53 18.02
N LYS A 98 -19.35 -14.10 16.78
CA LYS A 98 -18.34 -14.72 15.92
C LYS A 98 -16.95 -14.16 16.23
N PRO A 99 -15.89 -14.98 16.01
CA PRO A 99 -14.53 -14.50 16.14
C PRO A 99 -14.26 -13.28 15.24
N VAL A 100 -13.65 -12.24 15.80
CA VAL A 100 -13.24 -11.04 15.06
C VAL A 100 -12.09 -11.36 14.13
N VAL A 101 -11.15 -12.20 14.55
CA VAL A 101 -10.07 -12.69 13.66
C VAL A 101 -10.68 -13.62 12.59
N GLY A 102 -10.37 -13.33 11.33
CA GLY A 102 -10.98 -13.97 10.17
C GLY A 102 -12.24 -13.26 9.65
N MET A 103 -12.77 -12.27 10.37
CA MET A 103 -13.95 -11.53 9.95
C MET A 103 -13.64 -10.56 8.82
N ILE A 104 -14.48 -10.56 7.80
CA ILE A 104 -14.40 -9.55 6.73
C ILE A 104 -15.08 -8.29 7.22
N ILE A 105 -14.28 -7.23 7.36
CA ILE A 105 -14.76 -5.93 7.83
C ILE A 105 -14.87 -4.88 6.72
N LEU A 106 -14.13 -4.99 5.62
CA LEU A 106 -14.19 -4.06 4.49
C LEU A 106 -14.73 -4.76 3.25
N ARG A 107 -15.74 -4.17 2.59
CA ARG A 107 -16.38 -4.68 1.36
C ARG A 107 -16.88 -3.55 0.46
N GLY A 108 -17.09 -3.87 -0.82
CA GLY A 108 -17.77 -2.99 -1.79
C GLY A 108 -16.90 -1.86 -2.32
N VAL A 109 -15.63 -1.77 -1.94
CA VAL A 109 -14.71 -0.76 -2.44
C VAL A 109 -14.13 -1.22 -3.77
N ARG A 110 -14.25 -0.39 -4.81
CA ARG A 110 -13.68 -0.65 -6.14
C ARG A 110 -12.88 0.55 -6.61
N ARG A 111 -11.90 0.32 -7.49
CA ARG A 111 -11.17 1.42 -8.12
C ARG A 111 -12.10 2.22 -9.03
N SER A 112 -12.01 3.55 -8.99
CA SER A 112 -12.80 4.49 -9.80
C SER A 112 -11.89 5.63 -10.27
N GLY A 113 -11.24 5.44 -11.42
CA GLY A 113 -10.19 6.33 -11.90
C GLY A 113 -9.01 6.38 -10.93
N ASP A 114 -8.67 7.56 -10.44
CA ASP A 114 -7.60 7.79 -9.46
C ASP A 114 -8.07 7.69 -8.00
N SER A 115 -9.32 7.34 -7.77
CA SER A 115 -9.96 7.21 -6.45
C SER A 115 -10.58 5.83 -6.24
N TYR A 116 -11.28 5.68 -5.14
CA TYR A 116 -12.02 4.47 -4.79
C TYR A 116 -13.49 4.77 -4.54
N SER A 117 -14.37 3.86 -4.96
CA SER A 117 -15.81 3.97 -4.72
C SER A 117 -16.13 3.89 -3.23
N THR A 118 -17.34 4.34 -2.88
CA THR A 118 -17.86 4.12 -1.53
C THR A 118 -18.15 2.64 -1.31
N GLY A 119 -17.59 2.08 -0.26
CA GLY A 119 -17.85 0.73 0.23
C GLY A 119 -18.53 0.73 1.60
N ARG A 120 -18.34 -0.36 2.33
CA ARG A 120 -18.84 -0.56 3.71
C ARG A 120 -17.72 -1.07 4.59
N ILE A 121 -17.71 -0.63 5.84
CA ILE A 121 -16.80 -1.13 6.88
C ILE A 121 -17.61 -1.47 8.13
N LEU A 122 -17.36 -2.64 8.67
CA LEU A 122 -17.84 -3.07 9.99
C LEU A 122 -16.83 -2.64 11.05
N ASP A 123 -17.32 -2.03 12.10
CA ASP A 123 -16.57 -1.83 13.34
C ASP A 123 -16.96 -2.95 14.34
N PRO A 124 -16.07 -3.93 14.60
CA PRO A 124 -16.41 -5.03 15.50
C PRO A 124 -16.56 -4.59 16.97
N ASP A 125 -15.93 -3.49 17.38
CA ASP A 125 -16.02 -2.96 18.75
C ASP A 125 -17.38 -2.34 19.04
N GLU A 126 -18.04 -1.78 18.01
CA GLU A 126 -19.36 -1.17 18.11
C GLU A 126 -20.47 -2.06 17.52
N GLY A 127 -20.12 -3.08 16.74
CA GLY A 127 -21.05 -3.93 15.99
C GLY A 127 -21.74 -3.20 14.84
N GLN A 128 -21.27 -2.01 14.47
CA GLN A 128 -21.92 -1.14 13.49
C GLN A 128 -21.27 -1.22 12.10
N VAL A 129 -22.11 -1.16 11.07
CA VAL A 129 -21.66 -1.07 9.66
C VAL A 129 -21.80 0.36 9.18
N TYR A 130 -20.70 0.93 8.73
CA TYR A 130 -20.62 2.27 8.17
C TYR A 130 -20.43 2.21 6.65
N LYS A 131 -20.92 3.23 5.93
CA LYS A 131 -20.37 3.54 4.60
C LYS A 131 -18.92 3.97 4.77
N CYS A 132 -18.05 3.60 3.85
CA CYS A 132 -16.65 4.03 3.94
C CYS A 132 -16.09 4.49 2.59
N ARG A 133 -15.11 5.38 2.67
CA ARG A 133 -14.19 5.73 1.58
C ARG A 133 -12.78 5.41 2.03
N ILE A 134 -11.95 5.02 1.09
CA ILE A 134 -10.54 4.82 1.34
C ILE A 134 -9.72 5.70 0.40
N ALA A 135 -8.53 6.10 0.85
CA ALA A 135 -7.54 6.80 0.04
C ALA A 135 -6.14 6.34 0.43
N LEU A 136 -5.29 6.14 -0.58
CA LEU A 136 -3.87 5.91 -0.34
C LEU A 136 -3.18 7.24 -0.10
N LEU A 137 -2.39 7.31 0.95
CA LEU A 137 -1.59 8.46 1.33
C LEU A 137 -0.12 8.04 1.38
N ASP A 138 0.76 9.04 1.33
CA ASP A 138 2.18 8.85 1.60
C ASP A 138 2.79 7.77 0.67
N GLU A 139 2.54 7.90 -0.65
CA GLU A 139 3.01 6.95 -1.69
C GLU A 139 2.57 5.50 -1.43
N GLY A 140 1.38 5.31 -0.84
CA GLY A 140 0.84 4.00 -0.52
C GLY A 140 1.34 3.40 0.80
N ARG A 141 2.11 4.11 1.60
CA ARG A 141 2.53 3.68 2.94
C ARG A 141 1.41 3.79 3.97
N LYS A 142 0.41 4.62 3.71
CA LYS A 142 -0.75 4.83 4.57
C LYS A 142 -2.05 4.64 3.82
N LEU A 143 -3.06 4.14 4.51
CA LEU A 143 -4.43 4.02 4.01
C LEU A 143 -5.34 4.81 4.93
N GLU A 144 -5.90 5.92 4.42
CA GLU A 144 -7.01 6.58 5.10
C GLU A 144 -8.27 5.77 4.89
N VAL A 145 -8.96 5.46 5.98
CA VAL A 145 -10.27 4.81 5.99
C VAL A 145 -11.26 5.73 6.68
N ARG A 146 -12.21 6.29 5.94
CA ARG A 146 -13.23 7.19 6.47
C ARG A 146 -14.58 6.52 6.53
N GLY A 147 -15.02 6.19 7.74
CA GLY A 147 -16.36 5.67 8.02
C GLY A 147 -17.37 6.81 8.22
N PHE A 148 -18.62 6.66 7.73
CA PHE A 148 -19.66 7.67 7.90
C PHE A 148 -21.07 7.07 7.79
N ILE A 149 -22.04 7.77 8.42
CA ILE A 149 -23.46 7.54 8.24
C ILE A 149 -24.03 8.73 7.46
N GLY A 150 -24.83 8.48 6.42
CA GLY A 150 -25.38 9.52 5.56
C GLY A 150 -24.34 10.14 4.63
N ILE A 151 -23.71 11.26 5.01
CA ILE A 151 -22.77 12.00 4.19
C ILE A 151 -21.34 11.92 4.76
N PRO A 152 -20.30 11.92 3.90
CA PRO A 152 -18.92 11.79 4.36
C PRO A 152 -18.45 12.90 5.31
N LEU A 153 -19.06 14.09 5.26
CA LEU A 153 -18.67 15.22 6.12
C LEU A 153 -18.81 14.90 7.61
N LEU A 154 -19.81 14.10 7.99
CA LEU A 154 -20.09 13.70 9.36
C LEU A 154 -19.38 12.40 9.77
N GLY A 155 -18.39 11.97 8.99
CA GLY A 155 -17.66 10.75 9.23
C GLY A 155 -16.40 10.94 10.07
N ARG A 156 -15.83 9.80 10.52
CA ARG A 156 -14.56 9.69 11.23
C ARG A 156 -13.52 9.01 10.32
N SER A 157 -12.28 9.50 10.33
CA SER A 157 -11.17 8.90 9.58
C SER A 157 -10.18 8.23 10.52
N GLN A 158 -9.73 7.05 10.13
CA GLN A 158 -8.54 6.41 10.68
C GLN A 158 -7.46 6.36 9.61
N THR A 159 -6.20 6.43 10.03
CA THR A 159 -5.05 6.23 9.15
C THR A 159 -4.35 4.94 9.54
N TRP A 160 -4.42 3.95 8.65
CA TRP A 160 -3.75 2.67 8.82
C TRP A 160 -2.36 2.74 8.22
N SER A 161 -1.39 2.08 8.86
CA SER A 161 0.00 2.02 8.37
C SER A 161 0.25 0.70 7.66
N ARG A 162 0.86 0.75 6.47
CA ARG A 162 1.23 -0.45 5.72
C ARG A 162 2.33 -1.22 6.46
N LYS A 163 2.18 -2.53 6.50
CA LYS A 163 3.18 -3.46 7.04
C LYS A 163 3.85 -4.29 5.94
N GLU A 164 3.13 -4.60 4.88
CA GLU A 164 3.59 -5.31 3.68
C GLU A 164 2.87 -4.78 2.44
#